data_d4d9b1fd006823dbeafd24d40cc24432
#
_entry.id   d4d9b1fd006823dbeafd24d40cc24432
#
_cell.length_a   1.000
_cell.length_b   1.000
_cell.length_c   1.000
_cell.angle_alpha   90.00
_cell.angle_beta   90.00
_cell.angle_gamma   90.00
#
_symmetry.space_group_name_H-M   'P 1'
#
loop_
_entity.id
_entity.type
_entity.pdbx_description
1 polymer ?
#
loop_
_entity_poly.entity_id
_entity_poly.type
_entity_poly.pdbx_seq_one_letter_code
_entity_poly.pdbx_strand_id
1 'polypeptide(L)'
;MQSHLEEALDAWRDARSLVIGEARNIPATKYDFRPVEQVRSVGELLAHILEVSELMVGELCRQDGDFTRKPFEELLEEHAGDVRNLREKDELVEALEHTLETGIDRLRGTGEDHILAGILRFDGQQGSRLAWMHHGISQEMYHGGQLALYTRLMGGIPALTKRIRG
;
A
#
# COMPACT_ATOMS: atom_id res chain seq x y z
N MET A 1 -16.05 21.12 7.16
CA MET A 1 -15.77 20.27 5.97
C MET A 1 -14.38 19.70 6.17
N GLN A 2 -14.20 18.41 6.00
CA GLN A 2 -12.88 17.78 6.10
C GLN A 2 -12.02 18.24 4.92
N SER A 3 -10.69 18.33 5.07
CA SER A 3 -9.80 18.68 3.96
C SER A 3 -9.65 17.52 2.98
N HIS A 4 -9.24 17.78 1.73
CA HIS A 4 -8.99 16.72 0.74
C HIS A 4 -7.89 15.76 1.20
N LEU A 5 -6.90 16.28 1.93
CA LEU A 5 -5.86 15.44 2.53
C LEU A 5 -6.46 14.47 3.55
N GLU A 6 -7.29 14.94 4.49
CA GLU A 6 -7.90 14.05 5.50
C GLU A 6 -8.86 13.04 4.88
N GLU A 7 -9.63 13.43 3.85
CA GLU A 7 -10.48 12.49 3.10
C GLU A 7 -9.64 11.40 2.41
N ALA A 8 -8.51 11.77 1.80
CA ALA A 8 -7.60 10.81 1.17
C ALA A 8 -6.91 9.89 2.20
N LEU A 9 -6.53 10.43 3.37
CA LEU A 9 -5.97 9.64 4.47
C LEU A 9 -6.99 8.64 5.02
N ASP A 10 -8.26 9.02 5.13
CA ASP A 10 -9.34 8.10 5.53
C ASP A 10 -9.56 7.00 4.50
N ALA A 11 -9.55 7.33 3.21
CA ALA A 11 -9.62 6.34 2.14
C ALA A 11 -8.43 5.36 2.16
N TRP A 12 -7.24 5.85 2.51
CA TRP A 12 -6.08 4.97 2.68
C TRP A 12 -6.22 4.04 3.89
N ARG A 13 -6.72 4.55 5.03
CA ARG A 13 -7.03 3.69 6.19
C ARG A 13 -7.99 2.57 5.84
N ASP A 14 -9.04 2.89 5.08
CA ASP A 14 -10.02 1.89 4.64
C ASP A 14 -9.39 0.83 3.75
N ALA A 15 -8.62 1.22 2.74
CA ALA A 15 -7.91 0.31 1.85
C ALA A 15 -6.94 -0.60 2.64
N ARG A 16 -6.09 -0.02 3.51
CA ARG A 16 -5.13 -0.74 4.32
C ARG A 16 -5.82 -1.68 5.32
N SER A 17 -6.94 -1.29 5.90
CA SER A 17 -7.70 -2.14 6.82
C SER A 17 -8.21 -3.42 6.16
N LEU A 18 -8.57 -3.36 4.87
CA LEU A 18 -8.95 -4.54 4.08
C LEU A 18 -7.73 -5.46 3.85
N VAL A 19 -6.58 -4.90 3.52
CA VAL A 19 -5.33 -5.67 3.35
C VAL A 19 -4.91 -6.35 4.65
N ILE A 20 -4.88 -5.61 5.77
CA ILE A 20 -4.57 -6.15 7.10
C ILE A 20 -5.57 -7.26 7.48
N GLY A 21 -6.85 -7.04 7.20
CA GLY A 21 -7.90 -8.04 7.43
C GLY A 21 -7.62 -9.36 6.71
N GLU A 22 -7.24 -9.32 5.42
CA GLU A 22 -6.86 -10.51 4.67
C GLU A 22 -5.53 -11.12 5.16
N ALA A 23 -4.52 -10.30 5.44
CA ALA A 23 -3.25 -10.78 6.00
C ALA A 23 -3.47 -11.57 7.29
N ARG A 24 -4.27 -11.06 8.22
CA ARG A 24 -4.62 -11.76 9.48
C ARG A 24 -5.45 -13.01 9.25
N ASN A 25 -6.35 -12.98 8.28
CA ASN A 25 -7.28 -14.06 7.95
C ASN A 25 -6.58 -15.28 7.34
N ILE A 26 -5.52 -15.08 6.54
CA ILE A 26 -4.75 -16.16 5.91
C ILE A 26 -3.83 -16.81 6.96
N PRO A 27 -3.87 -18.16 7.15
CA PRO A 27 -2.96 -18.85 8.06
C PRO A 27 -1.48 -18.65 7.68
N ALA A 28 -0.59 -18.53 8.66
CA ALA A 28 0.86 -18.38 8.43
C ALA A 28 1.42 -19.48 7.52
N THR A 29 0.96 -20.72 7.66
CA THR A 29 1.36 -21.87 6.83
C THR A 29 0.97 -21.73 5.34
N LYS A 30 0.25 -20.69 4.97
CA LYS A 30 -0.20 -20.41 3.60
C LYS A 30 0.44 -19.16 2.98
N TYR A 31 1.42 -18.57 3.63
CA TYR A 31 2.08 -17.36 3.13
C TYR A 31 2.95 -17.62 1.88
N ASP A 32 3.38 -18.87 1.66
CA ASP A 32 4.04 -19.29 0.42
C ASP A 32 3.07 -19.68 -0.70
N PHE A 33 1.76 -19.70 -0.44
CA PHE A 33 0.76 -20.04 -1.46
C PHE A 33 0.79 -19.03 -2.61
N ARG A 34 0.82 -19.56 -3.83
CA ARG A 34 0.61 -18.84 -5.09
C ARG A 34 -0.26 -19.69 -6.03
N PRO A 35 -1.24 -19.11 -6.72
CA PRO A 35 -2.10 -19.88 -7.63
C PRO A 35 -1.35 -20.55 -8.79
N VAL A 36 -0.34 -19.87 -9.32
CA VAL A 36 0.56 -20.35 -10.37
C VAL A 36 1.97 -19.83 -10.11
N GLU A 37 2.98 -20.44 -10.69
CA GLU A 37 4.40 -20.13 -10.44
C GLU A 37 4.76 -18.66 -10.77
N GLN A 38 4.13 -18.08 -11.81
CA GLN A 38 4.47 -16.76 -12.34
C GLN A 38 3.90 -15.58 -11.53
N VAL A 39 3.12 -15.85 -10.50
CA VAL A 39 2.54 -14.77 -9.65
C VAL A 39 3.18 -14.75 -8.27
N ARG A 40 3.07 -13.62 -7.59
CA ARG A 40 3.55 -13.46 -6.21
C ARG A 40 2.82 -14.42 -5.27
N SER A 41 3.54 -14.95 -4.27
CA SER A 41 2.92 -15.61 -3.13
C SER A 41 2.18 -14.60 -2.25
N VAL A 42 1.42 -15.08 -1.27
CA VAL A 42 0.76 -14.23 -0.27
C VAL A 42 1.76 -13.29 0.41
N GLY A 43 2.88 -13.82 0.92
CA GLY A 43 3.90 -13.03 1.59
C GLY A 43 4.57 -12.02 0.64
N GLU A 44 4.92 -12.44 -0.57
CA GLU A 44 5.49 -11.54 -1.59
C GLU A 44 4.50 -10.45 -2.03
N LEU A 45 3.21 -10.73 -2.07
CA LEU A 45 2.18 -9.75 -2.42
C LEU A 45 2.00 -8.72 -1.32
N LEU A 46 2.03 -9.14 -0.06
CA LEU A 46 1.98 -8.23 1.10
C LEU A 46 3.23 -7.34 1.19
N ALA A 47 4.42 -7.90 0.97
CA ALA A 47 5.65 -7.12 0.89
C ALA A 47 5.62 -6.11 -0.26
N HIS A 48 5.07 -6.49 -1.42
CA HIS A 48 4.88 -5.57 -2.54
C HIS A 48 3.92 -4.42 -2.23
N ILE A 49 2.83 -4.66 -1.49
CA ILE A 49 1.94 -3.58 -1.02
C ILE A 49 2.72 -2.62 -0.13
N LEU A 50 3.53 -3.13 0.80
CA LEU A 50 4.37 -2.32 1.68
C LEU A 50 5.38 -1.48 0.91
N GLU A 51 6.13 -2.08 -0.03
CA GLU A 51 7.16 -1.35 -0.78
C GLU A 51 6.58 -0.21 -1.63
N VAL A 52 5.42 -0.43 -2.29
CA VAL A 52 4.76 0.61 -3.09
C VAL A 52 4.19 1.71 -2.19
N SER A 53 3.67 1.35 -1.03
CA SER A 53 3.16 2.29 -0.03
C SER A 53 4.26 3.19 0.53
N GLU A 54 5.41 2.63 0.93
CA GLU A 54 6.55 3.40 1.43
C GLU A 54 7.13 4.31 0.34
N LEU A 55 7.23 3.83 -0.90
CA LEU A 55 7.58 4.65 -2.05
C LEU A 55 6.61 5.82 -2.23
N MET A 56 5.30 5.56 -2.17
CA MET A 56 4.27 6.60 -2.28
C MET A 56 4.46 7.67 -1.21
N VAL A 57 4.53 7.28 0.06
CA VAL A 57 4.71 8.22 1.17
C VAL A 57 6.03 8.97 1.03
N GLY A 58 7.12 8.27 0.72
CA GLY A 58 8.44 8.85 0.57
C GLY A 58 8.47 9.96 -0.49
N GLU A 59 8.00 9.67 -1.69
CA GLU A 59 7.99 10.65 -2.79
C GLU A 59 6.97 11.78 -2.57
N LEU A 60 5.78 11.49 -2.05
CA LEU A 60 4.77 12.51 -1.78
C LEU A 60 5.21 13.53 -0.71
N CYS A 61 6.01 13.13 0.27
CA CYS A 61 6.51 14.01 1.32
C CYS A 61 7.69 14.89 0.88
N ARG A 62 8.27 14.67 -0.30
CA ARG A 62 9.40 15.47 -0.79
C ARG A 62 8.95 16.88 -1.17
N GLN A 63 9.84 17.87 -0.96
CA GLN A 63 9.55 19.26 -1.32
C GLN A 63 9.55 19.48 -2.83
N ASP A 64 10.47 18.84 -3.57
CA ASP A 64 10.39 18.84 -5.03
C ASP A 64 9.34 17.85 -5.51
N GLY A 65 8.77 18.11 -6.69
CA GLY A 65 7.74 17.26 -7.29
C GLY A 65 8.23 16.44 -8.46
N ASP A 66 9.56 16.21 -8.60
CA ASP A 66 10.12 15.43 -9.70
C ASP A 66 10.27 13.95 -9.32
N PHE A 67 9.33 13.11 -9.78
CA PHE A 67 9.37 11.66 -9.57
C PHE A 67 10.21 10.92 -10.62
N THR A 68 10.79 11.65 -11.60
CA THR A 68 11.71 11.07 -12.60
C THR A 68 13.17 11.17 -12.18
N ARG A 69 13.46 11.70 -11.00
CA ARG A 69 14.82 12.00 -10.48
C ARG A 69 15.76 10.79 -10.40
N LYS A 70 15.21 9.59 -10.28
CA LYS A 70 15.93 8.32 -10.20
C LYS A 70 15.16 7.20 -10.89
N PRO A 71 15.84 6.12 -11.32
CA PRO A 71 15.18 4.89 -11.72
C PRO A 71 14.25 4.33 -10.62
N PHE A 72 13.16 3.71 -11.02
CA PHE A 72 12.12 3.22 -10.09
C PHE A 72 12.68 2.26 -9.01
N GLU A 73 13.57 1.35 -9.38
CA GLU A 73 14.20 0.42 -8.43
C GLU A 73 15.06 1.11 -7.37
N GLU A 74 15.75 2.21 -7.73
CA GLU A 74 16.51 2.97 -6.77
C GLU A 74 15.61 3.74 -5.79
N LEU A 75 14.42 4.17 -6.25
CA LEU A 75 13.43 4.80 -5.39
C LEU A 75 12.78 3.80 -4.43
N LEU A 76 12.51 2.58 -4.88
CA LEU A 76 12.05 1.50 -4.00
C LEU A 76 13.09 1.17 -2.92
N GLU A 77 14.37 1.07 -3.29
CA GLU A 77 15.44 0.83 -2.30
C GLU A 77 15.57 1.99 -1.30
N GLU A 78 15.46 3.23 -1.78
CA GLU A 78 15.56 4.43 -0.93
C GLU A 78 14.44 4.49 0.12
N HIS A 79 13.22 4.12 -0.24
CA HIS A 79 12.05 4.31 0.62
C HIS A 79 11.56 3.05 1.32
N ALA A 80 11.80 1.88 0.76
CA ALA A 80 11.19 0.62 1.18
C ALA A 80 12.21 -0.50 1.46
N GLY A 81 13.51 -0.21 1.52
CA GLY A 81 14.57 -1.21 1.71
C GLY A 81 14.30 -2.14 2.90
N ASP A 82 13.77 -1.60 4.00
CA ASP A 82 13.52 -2.34 5.24
C ASP A 82 12.34 -3.34 5.13
N VAL A 83 11.37 -3.08 4.24
CA VAL A 83 10.13 -3.88 4.17
C VAL A 83 10.08 -4.85 2.97
N ARG A 84 10.90 -4.64 1.94
CA ARG A 84 10.86 -5.42 0.69
C ARG A 84 11.10 -6.92 0.88
N ASN A 85 11.85 -7.30 1.89
CA ASN A 85 12.29 -8.67 2.12
C ASN A 85 11.50 -9.40 3.22
N LEU A 86 10.50 -8.76 3.80
CA LEU A 86 9.64 -9.39 4.80
C LEU A 86 8.81 -10.51 4.16
N ARG A 87 8.70 -11.64 4.86
CA ARG A 87 7.93 -12.81 4.38
C ARG A 87 7.09 -13.45 5.47
N GLU A 88 7.49 -13.30 6.73
CA GLU A 88 6.79 -13.88 7.86
C GLU A 88 5.51 -13.13 8.19
N LYS A 89 4.47 -13.87 8.54
CA LYS A 89 3.13 -13.30 8.78
C LYS A 89 3.14 -12.17 9.81
N ASP A 90 3.73 -12.42 10.96
CA ASP A 90 3.67 -11.46 12.09
C ASP A 90 4.44 -10.18 11.74
N GLU A 91 5.61 -10.30 11.11
CA GLU A 91 6.41 -9.15 10.64
C GLU A 91 5.65 -8.34 9.59
N LEU A 92 5.01 -9.00 8.62
CA LEU A 92 4.23 -8.33 7.56
C LEU A 92 3.01 -7.60 8.12
N VAL A 93 2.28 -8.22 9.06
CA VAL A 93 1.11 -7.59 9.69
C VAL A 93 1.54 -6.38 10.53
N GLU A 94 2.59 -6.51 11.33
CA GLU A 94 3.14 -5.41 12.13
C GLU A 94 3.62 -4.25 11.22
N ALA A 95 4.33 -4.57 10.14
CA ALA A 95 4.78 -3.57 9.17
C ALA A 95 3.62 -2.85 8.48
N LEU A 96 2.54 -3.57 8.10
CA LEU A 96 1.35 -2.98 7.50
C LEU A 96 0.67 -1.97 8.43
N GLU A 97 0.61 -2.26 9.72
CA GLU A 97 0.02 -1.37 10.71
C GLU A 97 0.93 -0.16 10.98
N HIS A 98 2.20 -0.42 11.24
CA HIS A 98 3.18 0.61 11.55
C HIS A 98 3.37 1.61 10.40
N THR A 99 3.53 1.14 9.16
CA THR A 99 3.73 2.00 7.99
C THR A 99 2.50 2.83 7.66
N LEU A 100 1.30 2.34 7.95
CA LEU A 100 0.08 3.14 7.83
C LEU A 100 0.09 4.33 8.79
N GLU A 101 0.33 4.09 10.07
CA GLU A 101 0.32 5.12 11.11
C GLU A 101 1.40 6.18 10.84
N THR A 102 2.63 5.73 10.63
CA THR A 102 3.75 6.65 10.36
C THR A 102 3.59 7.39 9.03
N GLY A 103 3.08 6.73 8.00
CA GLY A 103 2.82 7.33 6.70
C GLY A 103 1.73 8.41 6.77
N ILE A 104 0.65 8.16 7.51
CA ILE A 104 -0.42 9.14 7.76
C ILE A 104 0.14 10.38 8.47
N ASP A 105 0.93 10.20 9.52
CA ASP A 105 1.53 11.31 10.25
C ASP A 105 2.49 12.13 9.38
N ARG A 106 3.30 11.47 8.57
CA ARG A 106 4.22 12.12 7.61
C ARG A 106 3.43 12.95 6.58
N LEU A 107 2.43 12.37 5.93
CA LEU A 107 1.62 13.05 4.92
C LEU A 107 0.81 14.20 5.54
N ARG A 108 0.20 14.02 6.71
CA ARG A 108 -0.49 15.08 7.44
C ARG A 108 0.44 16.24 7.78
N GLY A 109 1.69 15.94 8.15
CA GLY A 109 2.71 16.93 8.43
C GLY A 109 3.09 17.82 7.23
N THR A 110 2.85 17.40 5.99
CA THR A 110 3.10 18.21 4.79
C THR A 110 2.04 19.29 4.57
N GLY A 111 0.80 19.07 4.98
CA GLY A 111 -0.32 19.99 4.86
C GLY A 111 -1.05 19.96 3.51
N GLU A 112 -2.23 20.57 3.48
CA GLU A 112 -3.16 20.57 2.35
C GLU A 112 -2.54 21.16 1.06
N ASP A 113 -1.91 22.33 1.17
CA ASP A 113 -1.33 23.02 -0.01
C ASP A 113 -0.26 22.17 -0.69
N HIS A 114 0.55 21.45 0.10
CA HIS A 114 1.59 20.57 -0.42
C HIS A 114 0.97 19.39 -1.19
N ILE A 115 -0.06 18.74 -0.64
CA ILE A 115 -0.68 17.57 -1.29
C ILE A 115 -1.45 17.97 -2.56
N LEU A 116 -1.93 19.20 -2.66
CA LEU A 116 -2.58 19.73 -3.87
C LEU A 116 -1.58 20.21 -4.94
N ALA A 117 -0.31 20.39 -4.59
CA ALA A 117 0.71 20.88 -5.52
C ALA A 117 1.01 19.89 -6.65
N GLY A 118 1.44 20.44 -7.80
CA GLY A 118 1.79 19.69 -8.99
C GLY A 118 3.06 18.85 -8.85
N ILE A 119 3.12 17.78 -9.61
CA ILE A 119 4.28 16.88 -9.73
C ILE A 119 4.55 16.53 -11.19
N LEU A 120 5.80 16.16 -11.48
CA LEU A 120 6.18 15.41 -12.67
C LEU A 120 6.18 13.93 -12.30
N ARG A 121 5.27 13.16 -12.87
CA ARG A 121 5.07 11.74 -12.57
C ARG A 121 6.17 10.87 -13.19
N PHE A 122 6.29 9.61 -12.76
CA PHE A 122 7.23 8.62 -13.30
C PHE A 122 7.13 8.41 -14.82
N ASP A 123 5.95 8.63 -15.40
CA ASP A 123 5.70 8.53 -16.83
C ASP A 123 5.99 9.85 -17.60
N GLY A 124 6.54 10.86 -16.93
CA GLY A 124 6.85 12.17 -17.48
C GLY A 124 5.64 13.08 -17.68
N GLN A 125 4.45 12.70 -17.24
CA GLN A 125 3.24 13.53 -17.31
C GLN A 125 3.09 14.40 -16.06
N GLN A 126 2.37 15.51 -16.20
CA GLN A 126 1.99 16.37 -15.09
C GLN A 126 0.82 15.78 -14.31
N GLY A 127 0.81 15.97 -13.00
CA GLY A 127 -0.28 15.57 -12.12
C GLY A 127 -0.25 16.35 -10.80
N SER A 128 -1.06 15.98 -9.83
CA SER A 128 -0.97 16.47 -8.44
C SER A 128 -0.52 15.35 -7.51
N ARG A 129 0.04 15.71 -6.34
CA ARG A 129 0.35 14.74 -5.30
C ARG A 129 -0.91 14.00 -4.83
N LEU A 130 -2.04 14.72 -4.72
CA LEU A 130 -3.31 14.10 -4.33
C LEU A 130 -3.75 13.01 -5.32
N ALA A 131 -3.69 13.28 -6.62
CA ALA A 131 -4.02 12.28 -7.63
C ALA A 131 -3.08 11.06 -7.55
N TRP A 132 -1.79 11.29 -7.27
CA TRP A 132 -0.83 10.21 -7.08
C TRP A 132 -1.07 9.41 -5.79
N MET A 133 -1.47 10.06 -4.71
CA MET A 133 -1.90 9.39 -3.48
C MET A 133 -3.09 8.45 -3.74
N HIS A 134 -4.10 8.91 -4.49
CA HIS A 134 -5.23 8.05 -4.88
C HIS A 134 -4.78 6.87 -5.75
N HIS A 135 -3.77 7.05 -6.59
CA HIS A 135 -3.18 5.95 -7.34
C HIS A 135 -2.58 4.88 -6.41
N GLY A 136 -1.83 5.29 -5.40
CA GLY A 136 -1.28 4.39 -4.38
C GLY A 136 -2.36 3.65 -3.58
N ILE A 137 -3.43 4.36 -3.18
CA ILE A 137 -4.60 3.75 -2.50
C ILE A 137 -5.27 2.70 -3.39
N SER A 138 -5.44 3.00 -4.68
CA SER A 138 -6.01 2.07 -5.66
C SER A 138 -5.14 0.82 -5.84
N GLN A 139 -3.83 0.95 -5.76
CA GLN A 139 -2.87 -0.16 -5.80
C GLN A 139 -3.07 -1.12 -4.62
N GLU A 140 -3.28 -0.61 -3.41
CA GLU A 140 -3.60 -1.44 -2.25
C GLU A 140 -4.93 -2.19 -2.41
N MET A 141 -5.96 -1.50 -2.89
CA MET A 141 -7.27 -2.13 -3.16
C MET A 141 -7.17 -3.21 -4.23
N TYR A 142 -6.39 -2.96 -5.30
CA TYR A 142 -6.16 -3.93 -6.37
C TYR A 142 -5.50 -5.21 -5.84
N HIS A 143 -4.44 -5.08 -5.05
CA HIS A 143 -3.75 -6.23 -4.46
C HIS A 143 -4.53 -6.86 -3.30
N GLY A 144 -5.29 -6.08 -2.54
CA GLY A 144 -6.22 -6.60 -1.53
C GLY A 144 -7.28 -7.53 -2.14
N GLY A 145 -7.78 -7.18 -3.34
CA GLY A 145 -8.67 -8.04 -4.12
C GLY A 145 -8.01 -9.38 -4.54
N GLN A 146 -6.72 -9.35 -4.89
CA GLN A 146 -5.95 -10.57 -5.18
C GLN A 146 -5.80 -11.45 -3.94
N LEU A 147 -5.49 -10.90 -2.77
CA LEU A 147 -5.44 -11.64 -1.51
C LEU A 147 -6.78 -12.30 -1.18
N ALA A 148 -7.89 -11.59 -1.38
CA ALA A 148 -9.23 -12.14 -1.19
C ALA A 148 -9.53 -13.30 -2.17
N LEU A 149 -9.04 -13.20 -3.42
CA LEU A 149 -9.12 -14.29 -4.38
C LEU A 149 -8.27 -15.49 -3.93
N TYR A 150 -7.03 -15.26 -3.47
CA TYR A 150 -6.17 -16.33 -2.95
C TYR A 150 -6.82 -17.04 -1.77
N THR A 151 -7.44 -16.29 -0.85
CA THR A 151 -8.21 -16.86 0.26
C THR A 151 -9.30 -17.83 -0.23
N ARG A 152 -10.04 -17.48 -1.28
CA ARG A 152 -11.06 -18.37 -1.88
C ARG A 152 -10.44 -19.60 -2.54
N LEU A 153 -9.36 -19.44 -3.27
CA LEU A 153 -8.67 -20.56 -3.92
C LEU A 153 -8.11 -21.57 -2.91
N MET A 154 -7.76 -21.11 -1.71
CA MET A 154 -7.37 -21.97 -0.58
C MET A 154 -8.55 -22.58 0.19
N GLY A 155 -9.79 -22.36 -0.26
CA GLY A 155 -11.01 -22.86 0.38
C GLY A 155 -11.50 -22.01 1.58
N GLY A 156 -10.91 -20.83 1.79
CA GLY A 156 -11.28 -19.91 2.87
C GLY A 156 -12.37 -18.91 2.49
N ILE A 157 -12.82 -18.15 3.48
CA ILE A 157 -13.76 -17.04 3.29
C ILE A 157 -12.97 -15.74 3.49
N PRO A 158 -12.99 -14.79 2.53
CA PRO A 158 -12.31 -13.51 2.68
C PRO A 158 -12.75 -12.72 3.91
N ALA A 159 -11.84 -11.95 4.50
CA ALA A 159 -12.07 -11.19 5.72
C ALA A 159 -13.26 -10.22 5.61
N LEU A 160 -13.35 -9.47 4.51
CA LEU A 160 -14.48 -8.58 4.27
C LEU A 160 -15.81 -9.35 4.19
N THR A 161 -15.83 -10.52 3.52
CA THR A 161 -17.02 -11.36 3.42
C THR A 161 -17.47 -11.86 4.80
N LYS A 162 -16.52 -12.27 5.67
CA LYS A 162 -16.81 -12.64 7.06
C LYS A 162 -17.46 -11.48 7.83
N ARG A 163 -16.86 -10.28 7.71
CA ARG A 163 -17.36 -9.08 8.41
C ARG A 163 -18.77 -8.67 7.98
N ILE A 164 -19.11 -8.81 6.69
CA ILE A 164 -20.45 -8.46 6.18
C ILE A 164 -21.52 -9.49 6.55
N ARG A 165 -21.15 -10.77 6.64
CA ARG A 165 -22.10 -11.85 6.95
C ARG A 165 -22.37 -12.03 8.45
N GLY A 166 -21.58 -11.35 9.32
CA GLY A 166 -21.70 -11.45 10.77
C GLY A 166 -21.21 -12.77 11.27
#